data_26da74016bd1448ccbf8e159426524ed
#
_entry.id   26da74016bd1448ccbf8e159426524ed
#
_cell.length_a   1.000
_cell.length_b   1.000
_cell.length_c   1.000
_cell.angle_alpha   90.00
_cell.angle_beta   90.00
_cell.angle_gamma   90.00
#
_symmetry.space_group_name_H-M   'P 1'
#
loop_
_entity.id
_entity.type
_entity.pdbx_description
1 polymer ?
#
loop_
_entity_poly.entity_id
_entity_poly.type
_entity_poly.pdbx_seq_one_letter_code
_entity_poly.pdbx_strand_id
1 'polypeptide(L)'
;MGPAGAGSGAPGHGHRESGGARGAELREDELVHSHTHSATTPVSARTRKAVIAILVPAILATIVGLIWLWPGQINYGSSTGDSGQQQRAAGTITGVVEQSCPDTAEAEAAGLTGPCGTATVKVTDGVGSGQTVTIELPQGPGAPVVHADDDVVLVVLSGGEGDSTARYTIVDKQRSGSLWLLVALAAAVVIGFGRLRGLAAIGGLVVSFAVLLLFVLPGILDGSPPLLVAVVGSSTIMFAVLYLTHGVSVRTSVAILGTLASLVLTGLLGAGFTALTELTGLGDEQSVYLATVEGGVDMRGLLLAGIIIGSLGVLDDVTITQAEVVSELARTPRSRFDLYRAAIRVGRAHVGSAVNTIVLAYAGASLPLLLLISVSGQSLGSLVTGQSLAQEIVRSLVGTIGLVASVPITTALAALVAEPPAEDEEPAEAPA
;
A
#
# COMPACT_ATOMS: atom_id res chain seq x y z
N MET A 1 47.55 42.45 -4.13
CA MET A 1 48.83 42.69 -3.38
C MET A 1 49.24 41.33 -2.83
N GLY A 2 50.20 40.67 -3.50
CA GLY A 2 51.02 39.59 -2.95
C GLY A 2 52.25 40.22 -2.24
N PRO A 3 53.34 39.51 -1.88
CA PRO A 3 53.82 38.23 -2.43
C PRO A 3 54.44 37.23 -1.37
N ALA A 4 54.68 35.97 -1.74
CA ALA A 4 55.96 35.28 -1.99
C ALA A 4 56.94 35.01 -0.84
N GLY A 5 57.53 33.79 -0.87
CA GLY A 5 58.78 33.35 -0.30
C GLY A 5 58.77 31.86 0.05
N ALA A 6 59.18 30.87 -0.66
CA ALA A 6 60.44 30.44 -1.28
C ALA A 6 61.53 30.00 -0.25
N GLY A 7 62.04 28.77 -0.44
CA GLY A 7 63.29 28.24 0.10
C GLY A 7 63.22 26.76 0.46
N SER A 8 63.57 25.82 -0.34
CA SER A 8 64.85 25.26 -0.83
C SER A 8 65.62 24.44 0.20
N GLY A 9 65.92 23.20 -0.13
CA GLY A 9 66.99 22.43 0.49
C GLY A 9 66.86 20.91 0.39
N ALA A 10 67.34 20.30 -0.68
CA ALA A 10 67.93 18.97 -0.74
C ALA A 10 69.47 19.18 -0.64
N PRO A 11 70.35 18.16 -0.55
CA PRO A 11 70.25 16.75 -0.88
C PRO A 11 71.06 15.81 0.08
N GLY A 12 71.12 14.51 -0.23
CA GLY A 12 72.24 13.69 0.23
C GLY A 12 72.01 12.16 0.23
N HIS A 13 72.36 11.52 -0.80
CA HIS A 13 73.03 10.24 -1.06
C HIS A 13 73.24 9.22 0.06
N GLY A 14 73.03 7.95 -0.23
CA GLY A 14 73.63 6.81 0.46
C GLY A 14 73.15 5.45 -0.05
N HIS A 15 74.00 4.84 -0.85
CA HIS A 15 73.94 3.55 -1.56
C HIS A 15 73.90 2.28 -0.67
N ARG A 16 73.45 1.22 -1.32
CA ARG A 16 73.86 -0.23 -1.30
C ARG A 16 73.17 -1.10 -0.27
N GLU A 17 72.77 -2.27 -0.60
CA GLU A 17 72.85 -3.34 -1.54
C GLU A 17 72.22 -4.59 -0.95
N SER A 18 71.48 -5.29 -1.79
CA SER A 18 71.41 -6.71 -2.02
C SER A 18 71.00 -7.66 -0.90
N GLY A 19 70.00 -8.47 -1.21
CA GLY A 19 69.84 -9.78 -0.59
C GLY A 19 68.47 -10.41 -0.76
N GLY A 20 68.33 -11.23 -1.77
CA GLY A 20 67.59 -12.48 -1.67
C GLY A 20 66.07 -12.44 -1.99
N ALA A 21 65.76 -12.57 -3.24
CA ALA A 21 64.50 -13.09 -3.73
C ALA A 21 64.24 -14.49 -3.23
N ARG A 22 63.10 -14.74 -2.60
CA ARG A 22 62.35 -15.99 -2.74
C ARG A 22 60.91 -15.62 -2.90
N GLY A 23 60.41 -15.82 -4.10
CA GLY A 23 59.04 -15.73 -4.45
C GLY A 23 58.21 -16.72 -3.62
N ALA A 24 57.26 -16.19 -2.89
CA ALA A 24 56.08 -16.92 -2.50
C ALA A 24 55.03 -16.56 -3.53
N GLU A 25 54.92 -17.38 -4.57
CA GLU A 25 53.72 -17.50 -5.38
C GLU A 25 52.56 -17.86 -4.43
N LEU A 26 51.83 -16.88 -4.02
CA LEU A 26 50.52 -17.10 -3.40
C LEU A 26 49.63 -17.67 -4.49
N ARG A 27 49.29 -18.94 -4.33
CA ARG A 27 48.31 -19.65 -5.14
C ARG A 27 47.01 -18.86 -5.13
N GLU A 28 46.63 -18.35 -6.27
CA GLU A 28 45.32 -17.72 -6.55
C GLU A 28 44.14 -18.70 -6.46
N ASP A 29 44.36 -19.95 -6.12
CA ASP A 29 43.34 -21.02 -6.12
C ASP A 29 42.61 -21.20 -4.78
N GLU A 30 42.83 -20.39 -3.77
CA GLU A 30 42.18 -20.53 -2.45
C GLU A 30 41.13 -19.42 -2.14
N LEU A 31 40.75 -18.60 -3.13
CA LEU A 31 39.61 -17.67 -3.04
C LEU A 31 38.33 -18.32 -3.58
N VAL A 32 38.15 -19.63 -3.38
CA VAL A 32 36.89 -20.29 -3.69
C VAL A 32 35.90 -20.07 -2.54
N HIS A 33 35.02 -19.14 -2.79
CA HIS A 33 33.59 -19.16 -2.40
C HIS A 33 33.22 -19.73 -1.01
N SER A 34 33.58 -19.03 0.03
CA SER A 34 32.83 -19.10 1.26
C SER A 34 31.49 -18.33 1.04
N HIS A 35 30.50 -19.03 0.51
CA HIS A 35 29.10 -18.62 0.71
C HIS A 35 28.80 -18.74 2.20
N THR A 36 29.13 -17.72 2.97
CA THR A 36 28.63 -17.56 4.32
C THR A 36 27.12 -17.43 4.21
N HIS A 37 26.43 -18.57 4.32
CA HIS A 37 25.06 -18.58 4.80
C HIS A 37 25.05 -17.69 6.04
N SER A 38 24.30 -16.58 6.01
CA SER A 38 24.12 -15.71 7.14
C SER A 38 23.72 -16.58 8.34
N ALA A 39 24.63 -16.77 9.27
CA ALA A 39 24.40 -17.56 10.46
C ALA A 39 23.23 -16.91 11.19
N THR A 40 22.07 -17.54 11.15
CA THR A 40 20.92 -17.12 11.94
C THR A 40 21.32 -17.26 13.40
N THR A 41 21.24 -16.16 14.18
CA THR A 41 21.48 -16.21 15.63
C THR A 41 20.68 -17.38 16.21
N PRO A 42 21.32 -18.29 16.96
CA PRO A 42 20.63 -19.43 17.54
C PRO A 42 19.58 -18.94 18.52
N VAL A 43 18.31 -19.25 18.24
CA VAL A 43 17.19 -18.94 19.13
C VAL A 43 16.90 -20.17 19.97
N SER A 44 16.72 -20.02 21.31
CA SER A 44 16.46 -21.15 22.19
C SER A 44 15.18 -21.91 21.79
N ALA A 45 15.21 -23.21 22.06
CA ALA A 45 14.04 -24.06 21.82
C ALA A 45 12.81 -23.60 22.61
N ARG A 46 13.00 -22.98 23.78
CA ARG A 46 11.90 -22.43 24.62
C ARG A 46 11.28 -21.21 23.96
N THR A 47 12.09 -20.28 23.50
CA THR A 47 11.65 -19.05 22.83
C THR A 47 10.95 -19.36 21.53
N ARG A 48 11.51 -20.28 20.72
CA ARG A 48 10.86 -20.75 19.48
C ARG A 48 9.49 -21.39 19.77
N LYS A 49 9.37 -22.21 20.82
CA LYS A 49 8.09 -22.80 21.23
C LYS A 49 7.08 -21.72 21.65
N ALA A 50 7.51 -20.69 22.38
CA ALA A 50 6.63 -19.59 22.80
C ALA A 50 6.09 -18.80 21.59
N VAL A 51 6.95 -18.45 20.62
CA VAL A 51 6.52 -17.78 19.37
C VAL A 51 5.54 -18.65 18.61
N ILE A 52 5.81 -19.93 18.44
CA ILE A 52 4.92 -20.87 17.75
C ILE A 52 3.59 -21.01 18.49
N ALA A 53 3.60 -21.07 19.82
CA ALA A 53 2.40 -21.22 20.64
C ALA A 53 1.40 -20.05 20.50
N ILE A 54 1.88 -18.84 20.16
CA ILE A 54 1.01 -17.67 19.90
C ILE A 54 0.66 -17.60 18.41
N LEU A 55 1.64 -17.85 17.54
CA LEU A 55 1.48 -17.69 16.09
C LEU A 55 0.53 -18.74 15.49
N VAL A 56 0.62 -20.01 15.92
CA VAL A 56 -0.23 -21.09 15.39
C VAL A 56 -1.71 -20.83 15.66
N PRO A 57 -2.16 -20.48 16.89
CA PRO A 57 -3.54 -20.08 17.12
C PRO A 57 -3.97 -18.86 16.28
N ALA A 58 -3.10 -17.87 16.08
CA ALA A 58 -3.41 -16.71 15.27
C ALA A 58 -3.63 -17.09 13.79
N ILE A 59 -2.75 -17.94 13.23
CA ILE A 59 -2.92 -18.46 11.86
C ILE A 59 -4.20 -19.29 11.76
N LEU A 60 -4.45 -20.18 12.72
CA LEU A 60 -5.66 -20.99 12.71
C LEU A 60 -6.93 -20.12 12.81
N ALA A 61 -6.93 -19.12 13.68
CA ALA A 61 -8.05 -18.18 13.79
C ALA A 61 -8.27 -17.42 12.46
N THR A 62 -7.19 -17.00 11.80
CA THR A 62 -7.26 -16.34 10.48
C THR A 62 -7.84 -17.29 9.42
N ILE A 63 -7.37 -18.54 9.37
CA ILE A 63 -7.89 -19.55 8.42
C ILE A 63 -9.38 -19.84 8.70
N VAL A 64 -9.74 -20.03 9.95
CA VAL A 64 -11.16 -20.25 10.33
C VAL A 64 -12.01 -19.05 9.98
N GLY A 65 -11.52 -17.84 10.27
CA GLY A 65 -12.19 -16.59 9.88
C GLY A 65 -12.34 -16.45 8.36
N LEU A 66 -11.29 -16.79 7.60
CA LEU A 66 -11.31 -16.77 6.14
C LEU A 66 -12.36 -17.74 5.57
N ILE A 67 -12.46 -18.95 6.13
CA ILE A 67 -13.44 -19.94 5.70
C ILE A 67 -14.86 -19.51 6.10
N TRP A 68 -15.03 -19.01 7.32
CA TRP A 68 -16.36 -18.65 7.84
C TRP A 68 -16.93 -17.40 7.20
N LEU A 69 -16.10 -16.40 6.88
CA LEU A 69 -16.48 -15.14 6.24
C LEU A 69 -16.30 -15.17 4.72
N TRP A 70 -16.01 -16.35 4.14
CA TRP A 70 -15.84 -16.46 2.70
C TRP A 70 -17.17 -16.15 1.99
N PRO A 71 -17.19 -15.19 1.04
CA PRO A 71 -18.43 -14.80 0.37
C PRO A 71 -19.06 -15.97 -0.40
N GLY A 72 -20.38 -16.13 -0.28
CA GLY A 72 -21.10 -17.21 -0.92
C GLY A 72 -21.15 -17.11 -2.44
N GLN A 73 -21.27 -15.89 -2.96
CA GLN A 73 -21.23 -15.58 -4.40
C GLN A 73 -20.48 -14.27 -4.64
N ILE A 74 -19.54 -14.29 -5.56
CA ILE A 74 -18.83 -13.07 -6.00
C ILE A 74 -19.65 -12.44 -7.12
N ASN A 75 -20.68 -11.69 -6.78
CA ASN A 75 -21.51 -10.97 -7.73
C ASN A 75 -21.04 -9.53 -7.89
N TYR A 76 -20.01 -9.31 -8.72
CA TYR A 76 -19.67 -7.97 -9.15
C TYR A 76 -20.69 -7.46 -10.17
N GLY A 77 -21.57 -6.55 -9.75
CA GLY A 77 -22.45 -5.81 -10.68
C GLY A 77 -23.75 -6.49 -11.07
N SER A 78 -24.20 -7.51 -10.35
CA SER A 78 -25.56 -8.05 -10.49
C SER A 78 -26.48 -7.52 -9.38
N SER A 79 -26.66 -6.22 -9.27
CA SER A 79 -27.83 -5.68 -8.59
C SER A 79 -29.05 -6.06 -9.45
N THR A 80 -29.75 -7.10 -9.03
CA THR A 80 -31.02 -7.56 -9.63
C THR A 80 -32.18 -6.61 -9.28
N GLY A 81 -31.91 -5.35 -9.21
CA GLY A 81 -32.94 -4.30 -9.17
C GLY A 81 -33.17 -3.81 -10.58
N ASP A 82 -34.37 -3.99 -11.06
CA ASP A 82 -34.92 -3.53 -12.35
C ASP A 82 -34.96 -1.98 -12.50
N SER A 83 -34.04 -1.28 -11.85
CA SER A 83 -33.87 0.15 -11.95
C SER A 83 -32.66 0.44 -12.84
N GLY A 84 -32.92 0.44 -14.19
CA GLY A 84 -32.09 1.13 -15.16
C GLY A 84 -30.60 0.77 -15.14
N GLN A 85 -30.24 -0.50 -15.25
CA GLN A 85 -28.85 -0.90 -15.45
C GLN A 85 -28.27 -0.14 -16.64
N GLN A 86 -27.39 0.83 -16.36
CA GLN A 86 -26.57 1.45 -17.37
C GLN A 86 -25.66 0.36 -17.94
N GLN A 87 -26.07 -0.23 -19.06
CA GLN A 87 -25.28 -1.22 -19.76
C GLN A 87 -24.05 -0.53 -20.32
N ARG A 88 -22.86 -1.04 -20.01
CA ARG A 88 -21.61 -0.52 -20.54
C ARG A 88 -21.25 -1.22 -21.83
N ALA A 89 -20.71 -0.47 -22.78
CA ALA A 89 -20.14 -0.97 -24.01
C ALA A 89 -18.77 -0.32 -24.22
N ALA A 90 -17.94 -0.94 -25.02
CA ALA A 90 -16.68 -0.35 -25.48
C ALA A 90 -16.75 -0.06 -26.97
N GLY A 91 -16.05 0.98 -27.40
CA GLY A 91 -16.00 1.34 -28.83
C GLY A 91 -14.73 2.08 -29.17
N THR A 92 -14.40 2.08 -30.47
CA THR A 92 -13.29 2.85 -31.03
C THR A 92 -13.85 3.96 -31.90
N ILE A 93 -13.37 5.19 -31.72
CA ILE A 93 -13.80 6.35 -32.50
C ILE A 93 -13.20 6.26 -33.92
N THR A 94 -14.06 6.24 -34.95
CA THR A 94 -13.63 6.20 -36.34
C THR A 94 -13.58 7.57 -37.01
N GLY A 95 -14.23 8.56 -36.40
CA GLY A 95 -14.19 9.94 -36.90
C GLY A 95 -14.83 10.91 -35.91
N VAL A 96 -14.34 12.14 -35.90
CA VAL A 96 -14.86 13.23 -35.06
C VAL A 96 -15.20 14.39 -35.99
N VAL A 97 -16.40 14.93 -35.88
CA VAL A 97 -16.85 16.13 -36.57
C VAL A 97 -17.12 17.20 -35.52
N GLU A 98 -16.17 18.13 -35.41
CA GLU A 98 -16.32 19.28 -34.54
C GLU A 98 -17.18 20.34 -35.20
N GLN A 99 -18.06 20.95 -34.42
CA GLN A 99 -18.92 22.05 -34.85
C GLN A 99 -18.75 23.22 -33.84
N SER A 100 -18.97 24.44 -34.34
CA SER A 100 -19.02 25.59 -33.44
C SER A 100 -20.18 25.43 -32.48
N CYS A 101 -19.89 25.55 -31.19
CA CYS A 101 -20.95 25.55 -30.20
C CYS A 101 -21.85 26.75 -30.38
N PRO A 102 -23.17 26.64 -30.21
CA PRO A 102 -24.03 27.78 -30.18
C PRO A 102 -23.67 28.68 -29.02
N ASP A 103 -23.42 29.97 -29.30
CA ASP A 103 -23.16 31.00 -28.26
C ASP A 103 -24.48 31.28 -27.51
N THR A 104 -24.83 30.37 -26.59
CA THR A 104 -25.97 30.61 -25.69
C THR A 104 -25.45 30.92 -24.31
N ALA A 105 -25.83 32.06 -23.75
CA ALA A 105 -25.55 32.43 -22.36
C ALA A 105 -26.01 31.33 -21.37
N GLU A 106 -26.95 30.48 -21.78
CA GLU A 106 -27.46 29.34 -21.03
C GLU A 106 -26.41 28.19 -20.98
N ALA A 107 -25.64 27.95 -22.06
CA ALA A 107 -24.60 26.94 -22.09
C ALA A 107 -23.41 27.34 -21.19
N GLU A 108 -23.01 28.61 -21.20
CA GLU A 108 -21.98 29.13 -20.29
C GLU A 108 -22.46 29.07 -18.83
N ALA A 109 -23.71 29.43 -18.56
CA ALA A 109 -24.29 29.34 -17.21
C ALA A 109 -24.45 27.91 -16.71
N ALA A 110 -24.62 26.93 -17.61
CA ALA A 110 -24.67 25.51 -17.31
C ALA A 110 -23.28 24.88 -17.21
N GLY A 111 -22.20 25.63 -17.42
CA GLY A 111 -20.82 25.11 -17.39
C GLY A 111 -20.53 24.10 -18.50
N LEU A 112 -21.27 24.14 -19.61
CA LEU A 112 -21.06 23.29 -20.77
C LEU A 112 -19.82 23.77 -21.53
N THR A 113 -18.67 23.29 -21.11
CA THR A 113 -17.38 23.56 -21.76
C THR A 113 -16.95 22.34 -22.55
N GLY A 114 -16.40 22.53 -23.74
CA GLY A 114 -15.89 21.45 -24.60
C GLY A 114 -16.24 21.68 -26.08
N PRO A 115 -15.67 20.88 -27.00
CA PRO A 115 -16.03 20.93 -28.40
C PRO A 115 -17.44 20.41 -28.61
N CYS A 116 -18.24 21.16 -29.37
CA CYS A 116 -19.52 20.68 -29.89
C CYS A 116 -19.31 19.86 -31.14
N GLY A 117 -20.19 18.91 -31.38
CA GLY A 117 -20.12 18.07 -32.59
C GLY A 117 -20.51 16.63 -32.32
N THR A 118 -20.10 15.76 -33.21
CA THR A 118 -20.43 14.33 -33.15
C THR A 118 -19.20 13.47 -33.36
N ALA A 119 -19.16 12.33 -32.66
CA ALA A 119 -18.20 11.28 -32.87
C ALA A 119 -18.89 10.07 -33.51
N THR A 120 -18.26 9.50 -34.53
CA THR A 120 -18.66 8.20 -35.07
C THR A 120 -17.88 7.12 -34.39
N VAL A 121 -18.56 6.23 -33.67
CA VAL A 121 -17.96 5.18 -32.83
C VAL A 121 -18.37 3.82 -33.36
N LYS A 122 -17.39 2.95 -33.60
CA LYS A 122 -17.60 1.53 -33.83
C LYS A 122 -17.62 0.81 -32.48
N VAL A 123 -18.76 0.24 -32.12
CA VAL A 123 -18.92 -0.54 -30.89
C VAL A 123 -18.13 -1.85 -31.04
N THR A 124 -17.17 -2.07 -30.12
CA THR A 124 -16.28 -3.25 -30.16
C THR A 124 -16.72 -4.34 -29.21
N ASP A 125 -17.33 -3.96 -28.08
CA ASP A 125 -17.79 -4.91 -27.06
C ASP A 125 -19.06 -4.41 -26.37
N GLY A 126 -19.85 -5.33 -25.82
CA GLY A 126 -21.10 -5.04 -25.14
C GLY A 126 -22.31 -4.96 -26.09
N VAL A 127 -23.36 -4.27 -25.64
CA VAL A 127 -24.61 -4.13 -26.41
C VAL A 127 -24.37 -3.40 -27.72
N GLY A 128 -24.82 -3.96 -28.82
CA GLY A 128 -24.64 -3.40 -30.17
C GLY A 128 -23.25 -3.62 -30.75
N SER A 129 -22.46 -4.57 -30.25
CA SER A 129 -21.14 -4.91 -30.78
C SER A 129 -21.20 -5.12 -32.30
N GLY A 130 -20.24 -4.51 -33.03
CA GLY A 130 -20.16 -4.51 -34.48
C GLY A 130 -20.92 -3.37 -35.16
N GLN A 131 -21.78 -2.63 -34.45
CA GLN A 131 -22.50 -1.48 -35.01
C GLN A 131 -21.63 -0.22 -35.02
N THR A 132 -21.93 0.69 -35.95
CA THR A 132 -21.35 2.03 -35.95
C THR A 132 -22.45 3.02 -35.57
N VAL A 133 -22.20 3.79 -34.55
CA VAL A 133 -23.16 4.75 -33.98
C VAL A 133 -22.57 6.16 -33.99
N THR A 134 -23.43 7.15 -34.20
CA THR A 134 -23.05 8.56 -34.12
C THR A 134 -23.51 9.09 -32.78
N ILE A 135 -22.60 9.65 -32.00
CA ILE A 135 -22.79 10.08 -30.60
C ILE A 135 -22.40 11.55 -30.52
N GLU A 136 -23.13 12.35 -29.77
CA GLU A 136 -22.73 13.73 -29.47
C GLU A 136 -21.46 13.75 -28.62
N LEU A 137 -20.56 14.71 -28.89
CA LEU A 137 -19.35 14.89 -28.10
C LEU A 137 -19.71 15.21 -26.65
N PRO A 138 -19.03 14.58 -25.67
CA PRO A 138 -19.29 14.84 -24.27
C PRO A 138 -18.94 16.29 -23.92
N GLN A 139 -19.81 16.95 -23.18
CA GLN A 139 -19.68 18.35 -22.76
C GLN A 139 -19.73 18.46 -21.24
N GLY A 140 -19.16 19.54 -20.70
CA GLY A 140 -19.18 19.85 -19.30
C GLY A 140 -17.85 19.69 -18.57
N PRO A 141 -17.77 20.11 -17.30
CA PRO A 141 -16.56 20.00 -16.50
C PRO A 141 -16.10 18.56 -16.39
N GLY A 142 -14.86 18.27 -16.84
CA GLY A 142 -14.30 16.92 -16.79
C GLY A 142 -14.72 15.99 -17.94
N ALA A 143 -15.47 16.47 -18.93
CA ALA A 143 -15.82 15.70 -20.13
C ALA A 143 -14.53 15.24 -20.86
N PRO A 144 -14.44 13.98 -21.30
CA PRO A 144 -13.25 13.48 -21.97
C PRO A 144 -13.10 14.13 -23.35
N VAL A 145 -11.94 14.72 -23.62
CA VAL A 145 -11.58 15.17 -24.97
C VAL A 145 -11.23 13.94 -25.79
N VAL A 146 -11.96 13.71 -26.86
CA VAL A 146 -11.85 12.51 -27.72
C VAL A 146 -11.34 12.84 -29.10
N HIS A 147 -10.57 11.93 -29.69
CA HIS A 147 -10.01 12.06 -31.05
C HIS A 147 -10.29 10.78 -31.84
N ALA A 148 -10.07 10.85 -33.17
CA ALA A 148 -10.11 9.64 -33.99
C ALA A 148 -9.08 8.62 -33.46
N ASP A 149 -9.42 7.33 -33.55
CA ASP A 149 -8.66 6.18 -33.07
C ASP A 149 -8.60 6.04 -31.54
N ASP A 150 -9.31 6.89 -30.78
CA ASP A 150 -9.44 6.70 -29.32
C ASP A 150 -10.41 5.55 -29.00
N ASP A 151 -10.00 4.71 -28.06
CA ASP A 151 -10.89 3.73 -27.45
C ASP A 151 -11.68 4.38 -26.30
N VAL A 152 -13.00 4.19 -26.30
CA VAL A 152 -13.92 4.85 -25.37
C VAL A 152 -14.84 3.87 -24.67
N VAL A 153 -15.27 4.27 -23.48
CA VAL A 153 -16.29 3.59 -22.70
C VAL A 153 -17.64 4.27 -22.96
N LEU A 154 -18.59 3.47 -23.35
CA LEU A 154 -19.94 3.89 -23.66
C LEU A 154 -20.90 3.43 -22.55
N VAL A 155 -21.88 4.26 -22.24
CA VAL A 155 -23.07 3.88 -21.49
C VAL A 155 -24.23 3.82 -22.45
N VAL A 156 -24.95 2.70 -22.40
CA VAL A 156 -26.16 2.47 -23.18
C VAL A 156 -27.36 2.83 -22.31
N LEU A 157 -28.06 3.85 -22.69
CA LEU A 157 -29.35 4.23 -22.11
C LEU A 157 -30.44 3.52 -22.90
N SER A 158 -31.08 2.54 -22.29
CA SER A 158 -32.27 1.92 -22.89
C SER A 158 -33.38 2.94 -22.94
N GLY A 159 -33.98 3.15 -24.09
CA GLY A 159 -35.23 3.92 -24.18
C GLY A 159 -36.28 3.28 -23.28
N GLY A 160 -37.10 4.12 -22.59
CA GLY A 160 -38.20 3.62 -21.75
C GLY A 160 -39.16 2.72 -22.51
N GLU A 161 -40.10 2.09 -21.82
CA GLU A 161 -41.09 1.15 -22.35
C GLU A 161 -41.71 1.66 -23.65
N GLY A 162 -41.30 1.09 -24.82
CA GLY A 162 -41.76 1.45 -26.16
C GLY A 162 -40.73 2.03 -27.09
N ASP A 163 -39.52 2.43 -26.67
CA ASP A 163 -38.46 2.91 -27.55
C ASP A 163 -37.33 1.87 -27.65
N SER A 164 -37.28 1.20 -28.81
CA SER A 164 -36.26 0.19 -29.11
C SER A 164 -34.90 0.77 -29.52
N THR A 165 -34.72 2.09 -29.48
CA THR A 165 -33.46 2.72 -29.86
C THR A 165 -32.53 2.86 -28.69
N ALA A 166 -31.48 2.07 -28.67
CA ALA A 166 -30.38 2.21 -27.72
C ALA A 166 -29.67 3.56 -27.92
N ARG A 167 -29.65 4.42 -26.92
CA ARG A 167 -28.91 5.68 -26.98
C ARG A 167 -27.55 5.48 -26.29
N TYR A 168 -26.48 5.73 -27.03
CA TYR A 168 -25.12 5.63 -26.52
C TYR A 168 -24.61 7.01 -26.10
N THR A 169 -23.86 7.03 -25.00
CA THR A 169 -23.16 8.23 -24.51
C THR A 169 -21.72 7.87 -24.18
N ILE A 170 -20.77 8.68 -24.62
CA ILE A 170 -19.35 8.54 -24.25
C ILE A 170 -19.19 9.06 -22.81
N VAL A 171 -18.75 8.20 -21.91
CA VAL A 171 -18.56 8.57 -20.49
C VAL A 171 -17.09 8.68 -20.13
N ASP A 172 -16.21 7.94 -20.80
CA ASP A 172 -14.78 7.98 -20.51
C ASP A 172 -13.93 7.45 -21.66
N LYS A 173 -12.61 7.71 -21.60
CA LYS A 173 -11.62 7.10 -22.51
C LYS A 173 -11.06 5.82 -21.89
N GLN A 174 -10.82 4.82 -22.74
CA GLN A 174 -10.15 3.60 -22.30
C GLN A 174 -8.65 3.85 -22.17
N ARG A 175 -8.14 3.74 -20.94
CA ARG A 175 -6.73 4.02 -20.62
C ARG A 175 -5.90 2.76 -20.38
N SER A 176 -6.45 1.59 -20.73
CA SER A 176 -5.84 0.30 -20.39
C SER A 176 -4.40 0.17 -20.89
N GLY A 177 -4.11 0.56 -22.13
CA GLY A 177 -2.78 0.44 -22.73
C GLY A 177 -1.72 1.23 -21.97
N SER A 178 -1.99 2.51 -21.68
CA SER A 178 -1.08 3.38 -20.95
C SER A 178 -0.88 2.93 -19.49
N LEU A 179 -1.95 2.44 -18.85
CA LEU A 179 -1.87 1.92 -17.49
C LEU A 179 -1.05 0.62 -17.41
N TRP A 180 -1.24 -0.30 -18.37
CA TRP A 180 -0.43 -1.52 -18.43
C TRP A 180 1.04 -1.22 -18.70
N LEU A 181 1.35 -0.22 -19.54
CA LEU A 181 2.73 0.24 -19.73
C LEU A 181 3.35 0.74 -18.42
N LEU A 182 2.60 1.55 -17.66
CA LEU A 182 3.06 2.04 -16.36
C LEU A 182 3.29 0.90 -15.36
N VAL A 183 2.35 -0.06 -15.29
CA VAL A 183 2.49 -1.26 -14.43
C VAL A 183 3.70 -2.08 -14.84
N ALA A 184 3.91 -2.31 -16.14
CA ALA A 184 5.07 -3.04 -16.64
C ALA A 184 6.39 -2.32 -16.32
N LEU A 185 6.44 -0.99 -16.47
CA LEU A 185 7.60 -0.17 -16.12
C LEU A 185 7.90 -0.24 -14.62
N ALA A 186 6.88 -0.08 -13.78
CA ALA A 186 7.03 -0.18 -12.31
C ALA A 186 7.53 -1.57 -11.91
N ALA A 187 6.95 -2.64 -12.49
CA ALA A 187 7.39 -4.01 -12.26
C ALA A 187 8.85 -4.23 -12.69
N ALA A 188 9.23 -3.70 -13.86
CA ALA A 188 10.61 -3.80 -14.35
C ALA A 188 11.62 -3.12 -13.43
N VAL A 189 11.30 -1.94 -12.89
CA VAL A 189 12.13 -1.21 -11.94
C VAL A 189 12.26 -1.99 -10.63
N VAL A 190 11.14 -2.49 -10.07
CA VAL A 190 11.14 -3.25 -8.81
C VAL A 190 11.93 -4.56 -8.95
N ILE A 191 11.75 -5.29 -10.07
CA ILE A 191 12.49 -6.54 -10.32
C ILE A 191 13.96 -6.23 -10.61
N GLY A 192 14.25 -5.22 -11.43
CA GLY A 192 15.61 -4.85 -11.80
C GLY A 192 16.47 -4.47 -10.59
N PHE A 193 15.91 -3.71 -9.65
CA PHE A 193 16.60 -3.35 -8.41
C PHE A 193 16.55 -4.48 -7.36
N GLY A 194 15.37 -5.06 -7.12
CA GLY A 194 15.14 -6.01 -6.03
C GLY A 194 15.45 -7.47 -6.39
N ARG A 195 15.66 -7.79 -7.67
CA ARG A 195 15.88 -9.15 -8.18
C ARG A 195 14.77 -10.11 -7.69
N LEU A 196 15.13 -11.24 -7.07
CA LEU A 196 14.18 -12.22 -6.53
C LEU A 196 13.30 -11.63 -5.40
N ARG A 197 13.85 -10.72 -4.58
CA ARG A 197 13.07 -10.03 -3.54
C ARG A 197 12.06 -9.06 -4.17
N GLY A 198 12.43 -8.39 -5.26
CA GLY A 198 11.50 -7.56 -6.02
C GLY A 198 10.35 -8.37 -6.63
N LEU A 199 10.64 -9.56 -7.15
CA LEU A 199 9.60 -10.47 -7.64
C LEU A 199 8.68 -10.95 -6.50
N ALA A 200 9.24 -11.27 -5.33
CA ALA A 200 8.46 -11.63 -4.14
C ALA A 200 7.57 -10.46 -3.66
N ALA A 201 8.06 -9.23 -3.71
CA ALA A 201 7.28 -8.04 -3.37
C ALA A 201 6.09 -7.83 -4.33
N ILE A 202 6.30 -8.01 -5.65
CA ILE A 202 5.20 -7.98 -6.63
C ILE A 202 4.22 -9.12 -6.36
N GLY A 203 4.71 -10.34 -6.07
CA GLY A 203 3.86 -11.46 -5.68
C GLY A 203 3.03 -11.14 -4.42
N GLY A 204 3.64 -10.50 -3.41
CA GLY A 204 2.96 -10.01 -2.23
C GLY A 204 1.85 -9.00 -2.55
N LEU A 205 2.14 -8.04 -3.44
CA LEU A 205 1.17 -7.06 -3.90
C LEU A 205 -0.02 -7.72 -4.62
N VAL A 206 0.25 -8.69 -5.50
CA VAL A 206 -0.80 -9.47 -6.18
C VAL A 206 -1.67 -10.22 -5.16
N VAL A 207 -1.06 -10.87 -4.16
CA VAL A 207 -1.79 -11.55 -3.09
C VAL A 207 -2.64 -10.55 -2.29
N SER A 208 -2.11 -9.39 -1.95
CA SER A 208 -2.85 -8.34 -1.24
C SER A 208 -4.09 -7.89 -2.02
N PHE A 209 -3.94 -7.60 -3.31
CA PHE A 209 -5.07 -7.23 -4.17
C PHE A 209 -6.05 -8.39 -4.36
N ALA A 210 -5.56 -9.64 -4.49
CA ALA A 210 -6.43 -10.80 -4.59
C ALA A 210 -7.29 -10.96 -3.32
N VAL A 211 -6.71 -10.82 -2.12
CA VAL A 211 -7.47 -10.86 -0.86
C VAL A 211 -8.48 -9.72 -0.79
N LEU A 212 -8.10 -8.51 -1.18
CA LEU A 212 -9.02 -7.37 -1.19
C LEU A 212 -10.18 -7.60 -2.16
N LEU A 213 -9.90 -8.01 -3.40
CA LEU A 213 -10.91 -8.14 -4.46
C LEU A 213 -11.75 -9.41 -4.31
N LEU A 214 -11.19 -10.54 -3.86
CA LEU A 214 -11.88 -11.83 -3.84
C LEU A 214 -12.47 -12.19 -2.47
N PHE A 215 -12.03 -11.53 -1.41
CA PHE A 215 -12.50 -11.81 -0.05
C PHE A 215 -13.09 -10.56 0.62
N VAL A 216 -12.32 -9.46 0.73
CA VAL A 216 -12.75 -8.31 1.54
C VAL A 216 -13.96 -7.61 0.92
N LEU A 217 -13.86 -7.19 -0.34
CA LEU A 217 -14.97 -6.48 -1.00
C LEU A 217 -16.23 -7.35 -1.12
N PRO A 218 -16.16 -8.60 -1.63
CA PRO A 218 -17.36 -9.42 -1.74
C PRO A 218 -17.92 -9.82 -0.38
N GLY A 219 -17.07 -10.07 0.63
CA GLY A 219 -17.53 -10.40 1.99
C GLY A 219 -18.31 -9.25 2.63
N ILE A 220 -17.92 -8.01 2.42
CA ILE A 220 -18.66 -6.83 2.87
C ILE A 220 -19.99 -6.68 2.12
N LEU A 221 -19.99 -6.86 0.80
CA LEU A 221 -21.18 -6.78 -0.03
C LEU A 221 -22.18 -7.92 0.26
N ASP A 222 -21.71 -9.09 0.68
CA ASP A 222 -22.53 -10.22 1.11
C ASP A 222 -23.14 -10.02 2.52
N GLY A 223 -22.93 -8.85 3.14
CA GLY A 223 -23.49 -8.45 4.42
C GLY A 223 -22.69 -8.88 5.64
N SER A 224 -21.48 -9.41 5.48
CA SER A 224 -20.59 -9.70 6.60
C SER A 224 -20.11 -8.41 7.27
N PRO A 225 -19.92 -8.40 8.62
CA PRO A 225 -19.47 -7.20 9.32
C PRO A 225 -18.11 -6.70 8.79
N PRO A 226 -18.02 -5.46 8.24
CA PRO A 226 -16.81 -4.96 7.56
C PRO A 226 -15.56 -5.00 8.43
N LEU A 227 -15.69 -4.72 9.73
CA LEU A 227 -14.59 -4.79 10.69
C LEU A 227 -14.00 -6.20 10.81
N LEU A 228 -14.82 -7.24 10.90
CA LEU A 228 -14.33 -8.62 10.99
C LEU A 228 -13.67 -9.06 9.69
N VAL A 229 -14.29 -8.74 8.57
CA VAL A 229 -13.72 -9.02 7.23
C VAL A 229 -12.36 -8.34 7.07
N ALA A 230 -12.24 -7.07 7.49
CA ALA A 230 -10.98 -6.34 7.43
C ALA A 230 -9.90 -6.93 8.35
N VAL A 231 -10.23 -7.35 9.56
CA VAL A 231 -9.27 -7.99 10.48
C VAL A 231 -8.76 -9.30 9.91
N VAL A 232 -9.65 -10.16 9.40
CA VAL A 232 -9.27 -11.44 8.79
C VAL A 232 -8.50 -11.23 7.49
N GLY A 233 -8.95 -10.32 6.63
CA GLY A 233 -8.27 -9.96 5.38
C GLY A 233 -6.88 -9.39 5.62
N SER A 234 -6.75 -8.43 6.53
CA SER A 234 -5.46 -7.83 6.91
C SER A 234 -4.51 -8.87 7.51
N SER A 235 -5.00 -9.76 8.37
CA SER A 235 -4.19 -10.85 8.92
C SER A 235 -3.71 -11.81 7.83
N THR A 236 -4.60 -12.15 6.87
CA THR A 236 -4.26 -13.00 5.72
C THR A 236 -3.19 -12.36 4.85
N ILE A 237 -3.36 -11.09 4.49
CA ILE A 237 -2.37 -10.32 3.72
C ILE A 237 -1.03 -10.32 4.45
N MET A 238 -1.01 -9.96 5.73
CA MET A 238 0.19 -9.88 6.54
C MET A 238 0.94 -11.22 6.61
N PHE A 239 0.25 -12.33 6.92
CA PHE A 239 0.89 -13.65 6.94
C PHE A 239 1.45 -14.03 5.57
N ALA A 240 0.67 -13.85 4.51
CA ALA A 240 1.10 -14.21 3.16
C ALA A 240 2.27 -13.35 2.69
N VAL A 241 2.17 -12.02 2.81
CA VAL A 241 3.17 -11.09 2.29
C VAL A 241 4.48 -11.17 3.07
N LEU A 242 4.45 -11.14 4.42
CA LEU A 242 5.66 -11.16 5.21
C LEU A 242 6.42 -12.49 5.06
N TYR A 243 5.74 -13.62 5.02
CA TYR A 243 6.43 -14.88 4.79
C TYR A 243 6.90 -15.06 3.34
N LEU A 244 6.19 -14.52 2.35
CA LEU A 244 6.60 -14.58 0.95
C LEU A 244 7.85 -13.72 0.69
N THR A 245 7.92 -12.52 1.29
CA THR A 245 8.99 -11.54 1.03
C THR A 245 10.22 -11.75 1.90
N HIS A 246 10.04 -12.12 3.18
CA HIS A 246 11.12 -12.24 4.17
C HIS A 246 11.41 -13.69 4.60
N GLY A 247 10.64 -14.66 4.10
CA GLY A 247 10.79 -16.07 4.43
C GLY A 247 10.29 -16.43 5.83
N VAL A 248 10.21 -17.75 6.09
CA VAL A 248 9.77 -18.29 7.38
C VAL A 248 10.95 -18.31 8.35
N SER A 249 10.97 -17.35 9.27
CA SER A 249 12.01 -17.23 10.30
C SER A 249 11.41 -16.75 11.63
N VAL A 250 12.13 -16.96 12.72
CA VAL A 250 11.71 -16.43 14.03
C VAL A 250 11.61 -14.91 13.99
N ARG A 251 12.52 -14.24 13.30
CA ARG A 251 12.53 -12.79 13.10
C ARG A 251 11.25 -12.32 12.41
N THR A 252 10.90 -12.92 11.26
CA THR A 252 9.66 -12.62 10.54
C THR A 252 8.43 -12.91 11.41
N SER A 253 8.45 -14.01 12.16
CA SER A 253 7.37 -14.36 13.08
C SER A 253 7.18 -13.34 14.21
N VAL A 254 8.27 -12.78 14.73
CA VAL A 254 8.21 -11.70 15.74
C VAL A 254 7.69 -10.39 15.13
N ALA A 255 8.09 -10.05 13.91
CA ALA A 255 7.54 -8.91 13.19
C ALA A 255 6.02 -9.06 13.04
N ILE A 256 5.54 -10.23 12.59
CA ILE A 256 4.12 -10.56 12.49
C ILE A 256 3.38 -10.36 13.81
N LEU A 257 3.93 -10.84 14.93
CA LEU A 257 3.33 -10.63 16.25
C LEU A 257 3.29 -9.15 16.64
N GLY A 258 4.34 -8.40 16.29
CA GLY A 258 4.40 -6.95 16.47
C GLY A 258 3.33 -6.23 15.65
N THR A 259 3.16 -6.60 14.39
CA THR A 259 2.11 -6.06 13.50
C THR A 259 0.71 -6.39 14.03
N LEU A 260 0.45 -7.64 14.41
CA LEU A 260 -0.84 -8.04 14.99
C LEU A 260 -1.18 -7.23 16.23
N ALA A 261 -0.24 -7.10 17.18
CA ALA A 261 -0.45 -6.32 18.39
C ALA A 261 -0.74 -4.85 18.07
N SER A 262 -0.03 -4.29 17.10
CA SER A 262 -0.21 -2.90 16.65
C SER A 262 -1.53 -2.70 15.90
N LEU A 263 -1.97 -3.67 15.08
CA LEU A 263 -3.27 -3.65 14.41
C LEU A 263 -4.43 -3.73 15.43
N VAL A 264 -4.30 -4.57 16.45
CA VAL A 264 -5.30 -4.62 17.54
C VAL A 264 -5.38 -3.26 18.25
N LEU A 265 -4.24 -2.66 18.59
CA LEU A 265 -4.20 -1.33 19.19
C LEU A 265 -4.84 -0.28 18.27
N THR A 266 -4.48 -0.26 16.99
CA THR A 266 -5.03 0.65 15.98
C THR A 266 -6.54 0.47 15.82
N GLY A 267 -7.01 -0.77 15.77
CA GLY A 267 -8.43 -1.09 15.68
C GLY A 267 -9.21 -0.63 16.93
N LEU A 268 -8.66 -0.85 18.13
CA LEU A 268 -9.28 -0.38 19.38
C LEU A 268 -9.33 1.15 19.46
N LEU A 269 -8.24 1.82 19.09
CA LEU A 269 -8.20 3.29 19.01
C LEU A 269 -9.16 3.82 17.96
N GLY A 270 -9.18 3.20 16.78
CA GLY A 270 -10.12 3.55 15.71
C GLY A 270 -11.57 3.43 16.16
N ALA A 271 -11.95 2.31 16.75
CA ALA A 271 -13.29 2.09 17.29
C ALA A 271 -13.62 3.09 18.42
N GLY A 272 -12.68 3.32 19.34
CA GLY A 272 -12.85 4.28 20.45
C GLY A 272 -13.06 5.71 19.94
N PHE A 273 -12.20 6.21 19.06
CA PHE A 273 -12.30 7.57 18.53
C PHE A 273 -13.48 7.74 17.57
N THR A 274 -13.80 6.76 16.73
CA THR A 274 -15.02 6.79 15.90
C THR A 274 -16.28 6.83 16.76
N ALA A 275 -16.28 6.16 17.91
CA ALA A 275 -17.39 6.23 18.88
C ALA A 275 -17.45 7.59 19.58
N LEU A 276 -16.30 8.08 20.05
CA LEU A 276 -16.21 9.34 20.81
C LEU A 276 -16.56 10.57 19.95
N THR A 277 -16.21 10.54 18.67
CA THR A 277 -16.47 11.61 17.71
C THR A 277 -17.78 11.41 16.94
N GLU A 278 -18.55 10.37 17.25
CA GLU A 278 -19.85 10.04 16.64
C GLU A 278 -19.81 9.96 15.11
N LEU A 279 -18.68 9.49 14.54
CA LEU A 279 -18.55 9.36 13.09
C LEU A 279 -19.46 8.23 12.58
N THR A 280 -20.20 8.54 11.51
CA THR A 280 -21.16 7.62 10.90
C THR A 280 -20.57 6.79 9.76
N GLY A 281 -19.41 7.19 9.21
CA GLY A 281 -18.83 6.60 8.02
C GLY A 281 -19.32 7.23 6.70
N LEU A 282 -20.19 8.24 6.76
CA LEU A 282 -20.77 8.93 5.60
C LEU A 282 -20.06 10.28 5.33
N GLY A 283 -18.74 10.29 5.38
CA GLY A 283 -17.94 11.52 5.27
C GLY A 283 -17.64 11.98 3.85
N ASP A 284 -17.83 11.12 2.86
CA ASP A 284 -17.57 11.41 1.45
C ASP A 284 -18.75 11.01 0.56
N GLU A 285 -18.79 11.58 -0.66
CA GLU A 285 -19.88 11.36 -1.61
C GLU A 285 -20.01 9.87 -2.01
N GLN A 286 -18.90 9.16 -2.14
CA GLN A 286 -18.87 7.75 -2.49
C GLN A 286 -19.51 6.89 -1.39
N SER A 287 -19.23 7.20 -0.13
CA SER A 287 -19.82 6.52 1.02
C SER A 287 -21.33 6.76 1.10
N VAL A 288 -21.79 7.99 0.83
CA VAL A 288 -23.22 8.32 0.78
C VAL A 288 -23.91 7.59 -0.38
N TYR A 289 -23.28 7.59 -1.56
CA TYR A 289 -23.81 6.85 -2.72
C TYR A 289 -23.90 5.35 -2.43
N LEU A 290 -22.84 4.76 -1.88
CA LEU A 290 -22.82 3.34 -1.50
C LEU A 290 -23.94 3.00 -0.50
N ALA A 291 -24.13 3.81 0.52
CA ALA A 291 -25.19 3.63 1.51
C ALA A 291 -26.60 3.73 0.91
N THR A 292 -26.74 4.48 -0.19
CA THR A 292 -28.03 4.64 -0.89
C THR A 292 -28.34 3.44 -1.78
N VAL A 293 -27.28 2.92 -2.47
CA VAL A 293 -27.43 1.79 -3.42
C VAL A 293 -27.45 0.44 -2.67
N GLU A 294 -26.57 0.31 -1.67
CA GLU A 294 -26.37 -0.93 -0.89
C GLU A 294 -26.76 -0.66 0.57
N GLY A 295 -28.03 -0.39 0.83
CA GLY A 295 -28.55 0.05 2.13
C GLY A 295 -28.32 -0.92 3.31
N GLY A 296 -27.71 -2.09 3.09
CA GLY A 296 -27.36 -3.06 4.12
C GLY A 296 -25.93 -2.97 4.67
N VAL A 297 -25.06 -2.13 4.10
CA VAL A 297 -23.65 -2.02 4.51
C VAL A 297 -23.50 -1.16 5.76
N ASP A 298 -22.83 -1.70 6.80
CA ASP A 298 -22.43 -0.92 7.97
C ASP A 298 -21.32 0.07 7.62
N MET A 299 -21.69 1.33 7.36
CA MET A 299 -20.75 2.39 6.94
C MET A 299 -19.74 2.74 8.02
N ARG A 300 -20.09 2.62 9.30
CA ARG A 300 -19.16 2.83 10.41
C ARG A 300 -18.14 1.71 10.49
N GLY A 301 -18.59 0.47 10.32
CA GLY A 301 -17.71 -0.68 10.20
C GLY A 301 -16.80 -0.59 8.99
N LEU A 302 -17.27 -0.05 7.86
CA LEU A 302 -16.48 0.21 6.66
C LEU A 302 -15.38 1.26 6.90
N LEU A 303 -15.68 2.33 7.63
CA LEU A 303 -14.68 3.32 8.04
C LEU A 303 -13.57 2.66 8.88
N LEU A 304 -13.94 1.83 9.86
CA LEU A 304 -12.98 1.09 10.70
C LEU A 304 -12.16 0.09 9.87
N ALA A 305 -12.79 -0.60 8.93
CA ALA A 305 -12.11 -1.49 7.99
C ALA A 305 -11.04 -0.75 7.18
N GLY A 306 -11.37 0.45 6.67
CA GLY A 306 -10.45 1.30 5.96
C GLY A 306 -9.26 1.77 6.81
N ILE A 307 -9.48 2.07 8.10
CA ILE A 307 -8.40 2.43 9.05
C ILE A 307 -7.45 1.24 9.24
N ILE A 308 -7.96 0.03 9.45
CA ILE A 308 -7.17 -1.18 9.68
C ILE A 308 -6.35 -1.55 8.44
N ILE A 309 -7.00 -1.65 7.27
CA ILE A 309 -6.35 -2.03 6.02
C ILE A 309 -5.33 -0.96 5.60
N GLY A 310 -5.67 0.32 5.72
CA GLY A 310 -4.78 1.43 5.40
C GLY A 310 -3.55 1.51 6.31
N SER A 311 -3.69 1.14 7.58
CA SER A 311 -2.56 1.12 8.52
C SER A 311 -1.63 -0.08 8.29
N LEU A 312 -2.14 -1.21 7.79
CA LEU A 312 -1.39 -2.45 7.64
C LEU A 312 -0.09 -2.26 6.84
N GLY A 313 -0.18 -1.63 5.66
CA GLY A 313 0.97 -1.52 4.76
C GLY A 313 2.16 -0.74 5.34
N VAL A 314 1.90 0.18 6.28
CA VAL A 314 2.97 0.93 6.96
C VAL A 314 3.45 0.22 8.22
N LEU A 315 2.54 -0.44 8.94
CA LEU A 315 2.87 -1.24 10.12
C LEU A 315 3.80 -2.40 9.77
N ASP A 316 3.54 -3.09 8.65
CA ASP A 316 4.35 -4.21 8.18
C ASP A 316 5.81 -3.80 7.93
N ASP A 317 6.02 -2.69 7.24
CA ASP A 317 7.37 -2.18 6.92
C ASP A 317 8.15 -1.80 8.18
N VAL A 318 7.51 -1.09 9.11
CA VAL A 318 8.15 -0.67 10.36
C VAL A 318 8.45 -1.85 11.28
N THR A 319 7.55 -2.81 11.40
CA THR A 319 7.75 -3.95 12.31
C THR A 319 8.82 -4.91 11.80
N ILE A 320 8.87 -5.18 10.50
CA ILE A 320 9.90 -6.04 9.93
C ILE A 320 11.28 -5.37 10.02
N THR A 321 11.37 -4.08 9.67
CA THR A 321 12.61 -3.31 9.80
C THR A 321 13.09 -3.26 11.25
N GLN A 322 12.19 -3.07 12.21
CA GLN A 322 12.54 -3.05 13.62
C GLN A 322 12.99 -4.42 14.15
N ALA A 323 12.36 -5.50 13.70
CA ALA A 323 12.80 -6.86 14.03
C ALA A 323 14.19 -7.17 13.43
N GLU A 324 14.48 -6.65 12.24
CA GLU A 324 15.81 -6.76 11.62
C GLU A 324 16.87 -5.99 12.37
N VAL A 325 16.58 -4.75 12.79
CA VAL A 325 17.48 -3.92 13.59
C VAL A 325 17.84 -4.64 14.92
N VAL A 326 16.84 -5.19 15.63
CA VAL A 326 17.09 -5.94 16.85
C VAL A 326 17.94 -7.17 16.60
N SER A 327 17.65 -7.93 15.54
CA SER A 327 18.40 -9.13 15.15
C SER A 327 19.87 -8.81 14.83
N GLU A 328 20.13 -7.68 14.16
CA GLU A 328 21.49 -7.25 13.84
C GLU A 328 22.26 -6.79 15.09
N LEU A 329 21.62 -6.00 15.96
CA LEU A 329 22.22 -5.55 17.21
C LEU A 329 22.48 -6.70 18.21
N ALA A 330 21.73 -7.80 18.12
CA ALA A 330 21.89 -8.99 18.95
C ALA A 330 23.12 -9.84 18.60
N ARG A 331 23.79 -9.58 17.48
CA ARG A 331 25.04 -10.25 17.11
C ARG A 331 26.21 -9.90 18.02
N THR A 332 26.14 -8.80 18.75
CA THR A 332 27.13 -8.42 19.76
C THR A 332 26.55 -8.70 21.15
N PRO A 333 27.37 -9.25 22.10
CA PRO A 333 26.90 -9.54 23.45
C PRO A 333 26.33 -8.30 24.13
N ARG A 334 25.05 -8.35 24.49
CA ARG A 334 24.33 -7.27 25.20
C ARG A 334 23.24 -7.85 26.05
N SER A 335 22.93 -7.17 27.16
CA SER A 335 21.74 -7.50 27.93
C SER A 335 20.47 -7.20 27.08
N ARG A 336 19.39 -7.91 27.37
CA ARG A 336 18.09 -7.68 26.64
C ARG A 336 17.61 -6.24 26.78
N PHE A 337 17.87 -5.62 27.95
CA PHE A 337 17.51 -4.23 28.21
C PHE A 337 18.36 -3.24 27.38
N ASP A 338 19.67 -3.47 27.30
CA ASP A 338 20.55 -2.63 26.51
C ASP A 338 20.27 -2.82 25.00
N LEU A 339 19.94 -4.03 24.56
CA LEU A 339 19.49 -4.34 23.19
C LEU A 339 18.22 -3.55 22.87
N TYR A 340 17.20 -3.61 23.74
CA TYR A 340 15.98 -2.83 23.59
C TYR A 340 16.28 -1.34 23.50
N ARG A 341 17.09 -0.78 24.42
CA ARG A 341 17.45 0.66 24.41
C ARG A 341 18.24 1.07 23.17
N ALA A 342 19.10 0.21 22.65
CA ALA A 342 19.85 0.48 21.43
C ALA A 342 18.93 0.48 20.22
N ALA A 343 18.07 -0.52 20.06
CA ALA A 343 17.14 -0.66 18.95
C ALA A 343 16.07 0.45 18.94
N ILE A 344 15.55 0.83 20.11
CA ILE A 344 14.56 1.91 20.22
C ILE A 344 15.13 3.28 19.78
N ARG A 345 16.43 3.52 19.94
CA ARG A 345 17.05 4.76 19.43
C ARG A 345 17.04 4.81 17.92
N VAL A 346 17.30 3.67 17.28
CA VAL A 346 17.23 3.56 15.81
C VAL A 346 15.78 3.73 15.34
N GLY A 347 14.84 3.02 15.98
CA GLY A 347 13.42 3.11 15.63
C GLY A 347 12.83 4.51 15.77
N ARG A 348 13.23 5.28 16.76
CA ARG A 348 12.79 6.69 16.94
C ARG A 348 13.19 7.58 15.76
N ALA A 349 14.37 7.39 15.20
CA ALA A 349 14.79 8.14 14.02
C ALA A 349 13.96 7.77 12.78
N HIS A 350 13.66 6.48 12.64
CA HIS A 350 12.87 5.98 11.50
C HIS A 350 11.40 6.41 11.57
N VAL A 351 10.78 6.39 12.76
CA VAL A 351 9.38 6.79 12.98
C VAL A 351 9.12 8.22 12.52
N GLY A 352 10.02 9.16 12.78
CA GLY A 352 9.83 10.56 12.37
C GLY A 352 9.61 10.71 10.86
N SER A 353 10.36 9.96 10.05
CA SER A 353 10.19 9.93 8.60
C SER A 353 8.88 9.25 8.18
N ALA A 354 8.58 8.09 8.79
CA ALA A 354 7.37 7.33 8.47
C ALA A 354 6.08 8.09 8.79
N VAL A 355 6.02 8.79 9.93
CA VAL A 355 4.89 9.65 10.31
C VAL A 355 4.68 10.76 9.27
N ASN A 356 5.75 11.45 8.87
CA ASN A 356 5.65 12.48 7.84
C ASN A 356 5.12 11.92 6.51
N THR A 357 5.57 10.73 6.11
CA THR A 357 5.11 10.06 4.89
C THR A 357 3.62 9.74 4.94
N ILE A 358 3.12 9.21 6.06
CA ILE A 358 1.69 8.91 6.22
C ILE A 358 0.85 10.17 6.14
N VAL A 359 1.20 11.20 6.94
CA VAL A 359 0.44 12.44 7.01
C VAL A 359 0.39 13.11 5.64
N LEU A 360 1.52 13.17 4.91
CA LEU A 360 1.54 13.75 3.57
C LEU A 360 0.79 12.91 2.54
N ALA A 361 0.81 11.57 2.65
CA ALA A 361 0.03 10.72 1.76
C ALA A 361 -1.48 10.95 1.93
N TYR A 362 -1.97 10.99 3.17
CA TYR A 362 -3.38 11.31 3.43
C TYR A 362 -3.74 12.74 3.04
N ALA A 363 -2.91 13.73 3.38
CA ALA A 363 -3.14 15.12 2.99
C ALA A 363 -3.16 15.28 1.45
N GLY A 364 -2.26 14.58 0.74
CA GLY A 364 -2.23 14.58 -0.73
C GLY A 364 -3.48 13.95 -1.34
N ALA A 365 -3.97 12.84 -0.80
CA ALA A 365 -5.20 12.19 -1.24
C ALA A 365 -6.44 13.08 -0.97
N SER A 366 -6.45 13.82 0.14
CA SER A 366 -7.54 14.73 0.53
C SER A 366 -7.38 16.15 -0.03
N LEU A 367 -6.43 16.42 -0.92
CA LEU A 367 -6.16 17.77 -1.44
C LEU A 367 -7.38 18.41 -2.10
N PRO A 368 -8.20 17.73 -2.92
CA PRO A 368 -9.42 18.30 -3.48
C PRO A 368 -10.42 18.75 -2.39
N LEU A 369 -10.57 17.94 -1.33
CA LEU A 369 -11.40 18.27 -0.18
C LEU A 369 -10.89 19.53 0.54
N LEU A 370 -9.57 19.61 0.78
CA LEU A 370 -8.95 20.77 1.42
C LEU A 370 -9.12 22.06 0.58
N LEU A 371 -9.06 21.96 -0.75
CA LEU A 371 -9.33 23.08 -1.66
C LEU A 371 -10.80 23.49 -1.60
N LEU A 372 -11.72 22.54 -1.68
CA LEU A 372 -13.17 22.82 -1.56
C LEU A 372 -13.48 23.56 -0.25
N ILE A 373 -12.88 23.10 0.83
CA ILE A 373 -12.96 23.70 2.14
C ILE A 373 -12.44 25.15 2.13
N SER A 374 -11.29 25.40 1.52
CA SER A 374 -10.68 26.73 1.51
C SER A 374 -11.50 27.76 0.73
N VAL A 375 -12.28 27.32 -0.26
CA VAL A 375 -13.17 28.17 -1.08
C VAL A 375 -14.55 28.36 -0.43
N SER A 376 -14.96 27.47 0.47
CA SER A 376 -16.31 27.48 1.07
C SER A 376 -16.59 28.67 2.00
N GLY A 377 -15.58 29.46 2.39
CA GLY A 377 -15.73 30.61 3.30
C GLY A 377 -16.15 30.26 4.74
N GLN A 378 -16.14 28.97 5.10
CA GLN A 378 -16.48 28.50 6.45
C GLN A 378 -15.33 28.74 7.43
N SER A 379 -15.63 28.81 8.72
CA SER A 379 -14.60 28.93 9.76
C SER A 379 -13.77 27.64 9.86
N LEU A 380 -12.47 27.74 10.12
CA LEU A 380 -11.61 26.55 10.31
C LEU A 380 -12.15 25.62 11.41
N GLY A 381 -12.77 26.16 12.46
CA GLY A 381 -13.35 25.36 13.53
C GLY A 381 -14.50 24.48 13.06
N SER A 382 -15.44 25.02 12.28
CA SER A 382 -16.57 24.26 11.72
C SER A 382 -16.12 23.21 10.70
N LEU A 383 -15.03 23.48 10.00
CA LEU A 383 -14.48 22.60 9.00
C LEU A 383 -13.81 21.36 9.62
N VAL A 384 -12.96 21.57 10.63
CA VAL A 384 -12.25 20.50 11.35
C VAL A 384 -13.20 19.56 12.08
N THR A 385 -14.35 20.09 12.55
CA THR A 385 -15.39 19.30 13.21
C THR A 385 -16.41 18.70 12.23
N GLY A 386 -16.38 19.10 10.96
CA GLY A 386 -17.20 18.51 9.91
C GLY A 386 -16.83 17.05 9.66
N GLN A 387 -17.82 16.21 9.40
CA GLN A 387 -17.68 14.76 9.33
C GLN A 387 -16.60 14.32 8.31
N SER A 388 -16.54 14.93 7.14
CA SER A 388 -15.60 14.57 6.08
C SER A 388 -14.15 14.74 6.53
N LEU A 389 -13.80 15.90 7.11
CA LEU A 389 -12.44 16.16 7.56
C LEU A 389 -12.12 15.42 8.87
N ALA A 390 -13.11 15.32 9.79
CA ALA A 390 -12.95 14.57 11.03
C ALA A 390 -12.61 13.08 10.78
N GLN A 391 -13.22 12.45 9.77
CA GLN A 391 -12.88 11.08 9.39
C GLN A 391 -11.42 10.94 8.92
N GLU A 392 -10.92 11.86 8.08
CA GLU A 392 -9.55 11.85 7.62
C GLU A 392 -8.55 12.11 8.75
N ILE A 393 -8.89 13.01 9.68
CA ILE A 393 -8.09 13.27 10.87
C ILE A 393 -8.01 12.03 11.76
N VAL A 394 -9.15 11.39 12.07
CA VAL A 394 -9.16 10.17 12.88
C VAL A 394 -8.38 9.06 12.20
N ARG A 395 -8.57 8.82 10.90
CA ARG A 395 -7.84 7.81 10.12
C ARG A 395 -6.33 8.04 10.18
N SER A 396 -5.89 9.26 9.92
CA SER A 396 -4.47 9.63 9.90
C SER A 396 -3.83 9.54 11.29
N LEU A 397 -4.47 10.09 12.32
CA LEU A 397 -3.92 10.13 13.66
C LEU A 397 -3.92 8.76 14.34
N VAL A 398 -4.98 7.98 14.20
CA VAL A 398 -5.06 6.61 14.73
C VAL A 398 -4.00 5.71 14.06
N GLY A 399 -3.87 5.79 12.74
CA GLY A 399 -2.81 5.09 12.01
C GLY A 399 -1.41 5.50 12.46
N THR A 400 -1.19 6.80 12.68
CA THR A 400 0.07 7.35 13.20
C THR A 400 0.39 6.86 14.61
N ILE A 401 -0.60 6.85 15.51
CA ILE A 401 -0.41 6.32 16.88
C ILE A 401 -0.06 4.83 16.83
N GLY A 402 -0.77 4.05 16.02
CA GLY A 402 -0.49 2.64 15.79
C GLY A 402 0.93 2.40 15.30
N LEU A 403 1.37 3.19 14.32
CA LEU A 403 2.73 3.15 13.79
C LEU A 403 3.78 3.46 14.85
N VAL A 404 3.63 4.55 15.61
CA VAL A 404 4.57 4.94 16.67
C VAL A 404 4.65 3.85 17.74
N ALA A 405 3.51 3.27 18.11
CA ALA A 405 3.43 2.20 19.10
C ALA A 405 4.02 0.88 18.60
N SER A 406 4.00 0.61 17.29
CA SER A 406 4.55 -0.62 16.72
C SER A 406 6.05 -0.77 16.98
N VAL A 407 6.79 0.33 17.03
CA VAL A 407 8.24 0.34 17.30
C VAL A 407 8.58 -0.20 18.68
N PRO A 408 8.09 0.34 19.82
CA PRO A 408 8.38 -0.22 21.11
C PRO A 408 7.82 -1.64 21.30
N ILE A 409 6.65 -1.94 20.75
CA ILE A 409 6.03 -3.26 20.84
C ILE A 409 6.91 -4.30 20.14
N THR A 410 7.27 -4.09 18.89
CA THR A 410 8.10 -5.04 18.12
C THR A 410 9.51 -5.13 18.69
N THR A 411 10.10 -4.00 19.10
CA THR A 411 11.42 -3.99 19.74
C THR A 411 11.41 -4.83 21.02
N ALA A 412 10.38 -4.69 21.85
CA ALA A 412 10.27 -5.47 23.09
C ALA A 412 10.13 -6.98 22.78
N LEU A 413 9.23 -7.34 21.85
CA LEU A 413 9.06 -8.73 21.46
C LEU A 413 10.35 -9.32 20.87
N ALA A 414 11.03 -8.58 20.00
CA ALA A 414 12.27 -9.02 19.39
C ALA A 414 13.41 -9.15 20.39
N ALA A 415 13.56 -8.20 21.34
CA ALA A 415 14.58 -8.26 22.38
C ALA A 415 14.34 -9.39 23.39
N LEU A 416 13.08 -9.74 23.66
CA LEU A 416 12.73 -10.89 24.50
C LEU A 416 13.11 -12.23 23.85
N VAL A 417 13.00 -12.29 22.53
CA VAL A 417 13.26 -13.49 21.72
C VAL A 417 14.74 -13.63 21.36
N ALA A 418 15.47 -12.52 21.27
CA ALA A 418 16.90 -12.52 20.97
C ALA A 418 17.71 -13.21 22.06
N GLU A 419 18.62 -14.07 21.65
CA GLU A 419 19.65 -14.66 22.54
C GLU A 419 20.99 -14.02 22.25
N PRO A 420 21.73 -13.60 23.31
CA PRO A 420 23.11 -13.18 23.13
C PRO A 420 23.93 -14.36 22.59
N PRO A 421 24.96 -14.09 21.76
CA PRO A 421 25.92 -15.13 21.39
C PRO A 421 26.42 -15.81 22.66
N ALA A 422 26.60 -17.15 22.62
CA ALA A 422 27.31 -17.84 23.71
C ALA A 422 28.69 -17.16 23.85
N GLU A 423 29.05 -16.77 25.04
CA GLU A 423 30.45 -16.40 25.35
C GLU A 423 31.28 -17.60 24.91
N ASP A 424 32.13 -17.41 23.86
CA ASP A 424 33.06 -18.44 23.43
C ASP A 424 33.80 -18.89 24.69
N GLU A 425 33.70 -20.16 25.02
CA GLU A 425 34.53 -20.78 26.05
C GLU A 425 35.97 -20.37 25.76
N GLU A 426 36.54 -19.57 26.63
CA GLU A 426 37.96 -19.19 26.61
C GLU A 426 38.75 -20.46 26.33
N PRO A 427 39.62 -20.52 25.30
CA PRO A 427 40.35 -21.73 25.01
C PRO A 427 41.08 -22.17 26.28
N ALA A 428 40.72 -23.34 26.79
CA ALA A 428 41.38 -23.89 27.99
C ALA A 428 42.87 -23.76 27.81
N GLU A 429 43.55 -22.96 28.65
CA GLU A 429 44.99 -22.84 28.70
C GLU A 429 45.57 -24.25 28.71
N ALA A 430 46.33 -24.59 27.65
CA ALA A 430 47.06 -25.84 27.61
C ALA A 430 47.99 -25.89 28.82
N PRO A 431 47.94 -26.96 29.60
CA PRO A 431 48.84 -27.08 30.78
C PRO A 431 50.29 -27.12 30.26
N ALA A 432 51.14 -26.30 30.92
CA ALA A 432 52.57 -26.12 30.65
C ALA A 432 53.40 -27.41 30.85
#